data_439f489f0757d372ae598fb140c5bfea
#
_entry.id   439f489f0757d372ae598fb140c5bfea
#
_cell.length_a   1.000
_cell.length_b   1.000
_cell.length_c   1.000
_cell.angle_alpha   90.00
_cell.angle_beta   90.00
_cell.angle_gamma   90.00
#
_symmetry.space_group_name_H-M   'P 1'
#
loop_
_entity.id
_entity.type
_entity.pdbx_description
1 polymer ?
#
loop_
_entity_poly.entity_id
_entity_poly.type
_entity_poly.pdbx_seq_one_letter_code
_entity_poly.pdbx_strand_id
1 'polypeptide(L)'
;MRLAFVSPLPPAPTGIADYTVDVVRALNGPHSVELFHDQTNVAEALPAPAFPVAELPVRAAASAFDGVVYQMGNAPAHDFMYGWMERVRGVVVLHDLVLHHSFARRYLESREALAYAADPSDPGRKVEADRAHQSFLSAIEAVYPGLGERLKDAHFNTTGDLLPYAFPLFEPALRSARAVGAHNAFMIEAIQEARPDLDCVRLAMPVPLPSLAEGTAAAFRAKHGLAEAHWVVGCFGLVTREKRIETVARAVARIAEVHPDVRLLLAGPVSDNVWLGDLLARTRVSGRAVVTGRLDDREFAAAIAAADAVVHLRYPTARETSAALLRVMAQGRPVIVSDIANQAEIPDDVVRRVDPIDEEGGLVRSLEFLRRHPEEAVAMGGRARRFVETSHSLARTLETYERLLKPPAPR
;
A
#
# COMPACT_ATOMS: atom_id res chain seq x y z
N MET A 1 -15.18 -24.42 3.84
CA MET A 1 -14.09 -24.29 4.81
C MET A 1 -14.52 -23.33 5.91
N ARG A 2 -14.00 -23.52 7.13
CA ARG A 2 -14.06 -22.54 8.22
C ARG A 2 -12.76 -21.78 8.29
N LEU A 3 -12.81 -20.46 8.06
CA LEU A 3 -11.66 -19.60 7.88
C LEU A 3 -11.56 -18.53 8.97
N ALA A 4 -10.36 -18.23 9.44
CA ALA A 4 -10.06 -17.11 10.31
C ALA A 4 -9.23 -16.08 9.54
N PHE A 5 -9.66 -14.83 9.51
CA PHE A 5 -8.92 -13.70 8.96
C PHE A 5 -8.46 -12.78 10.08
N VAL A 6 -7.16 -12.65 10.25
CA VAL A 6 -6.53 -11.76 11.24
C VAL A 6 -6.08 -10.50 10.51
N SER A 7 -6.68 -9.36 10.83
CA SER A 7 -6.46 -8.09 10.12
C SER A 7 -6.88 -6.90 10.97
N PRO A 8 -6.31 -5.71 10.77
CA PRO A 8 -7.02 -4.48 11.09
C PRO A 8 -8.32 -4.43 10.29
N LEU A 9 -9.37 -3.88 10.90
CA LEU A 9 -10.70 -3.74 10.30
C LEU A 9 -11.12 -2.26 10.29
N PRO A 10 -12.04 -1.83 9.42
CA PRO A 10 -12.58 -0.48 9.50
C PRO A 10 -13.13 -0.19 10.92
N PRO A 11 -12.93 1.02 11.47
CA PRO A 11 -12.45 2.25 10.81
C PRO A 11 -10.91 2.46 10.84
N ALA A 12 -10.10 1.42 11.01
CA ALA A 12 -8.64 1.57 10.96
C ALA A 12 -8.23 2.22 9.63
N PRO A 13 -7.39 3.28 9.64
CA PRO A 13 -7.07 4.06 8.44
C PRO A 13 -6.00 3.36 7.58
N THR A 14 -6.24 2.13 7.19
CA THR A 14 -5.36 1.33 6.35
C THR A 14 -6.14 0.70 5.19
N GLY A 15 -5.61 0.76 3.97
CA GLY A 15 -6.21 0.13 2.80
C GLY A 15 -6.33 -1.40 2.91
N ILE A 16 -5.56 -2.03 3.81
CA ILE A 16 -5.64 -3.48 4.08
C ILE A 16 -6.92 -3.82 4.85
N ALA A 17 -7.43 -2.91 5.69
CA ALA A 17 -8.71 -3.10 6.36
C ALA A 17 -9.86 -3.19 5.34
N ASP A 18 -9.91 -2.27 4.38
CA ASP A 18 -10.90 -2.25 3.30
C ASP A 18 -10.74 -3.48 2.39
N TYR A 19 -9.50 -3.80 2.00
CA TYR A 19 -9.18 -5.00 1.23
C TYR A 19 -9.69 -6.28 1.93
N THR A 20 -9.46 -6.41 3.24
CA THR A 20 -9.90 -7.58 4.02
C THR A 20 -11.42 -7.71 3.99
N VAL A 21 -12.14 -6.61 4.16
CA VAL A 21 -13.61 -6.58 4.09
C VAL A 21 -14.10 -7.03 2.72
N ASP A 22 -13.49 -6.57 1.64
CA ASP A 22 -13.90 -6.92 0.26
C ASP A 22 -13.66 -8.40 -0.03
N VAL A 23 -12.50 -8.94 0.34
CA VAL A 23 -12.18 -10.36 0.18
C VAL A 23 -13.11 -11.22 1.04
N VAL A 24 -13.31 -10.87 2.30
CA VAL A 24 -14.16 -11.64 3.23
C VAL A 24 -15.62 -11.60 2.79
N ARG A 25 -16.13 -10.47 2.29
CA ARG A 25 -17.48 -10.37 1.74
C ARG A 25 -17.73 -11.39 0.63
N ALA A 26 -16.73 -11.64 -0.19
CA ALA A 26 -16.85 -12.61 -1.28
C ALA A 26 -16.64 -14.06 -0.83
N LEU A 27 -15.80 -14.30 0.18
CA LEU A 27 -15.55 -15.63 0.74
C LEU A 27 -16.68 -16.09 1.69
N ASN A 28 -17.34 -15.17 2.37
CA ASN A 28 -18.38 -15.48 3.33
C ASN A 28 -19.73 -15.80 2.62
N GLY A 29 -20.04 -17.03 2.55
CA GLY A 29 -21.17 -17.62 1.80
C GLY A 29 -20.74 -19.01 1.34
N PRO A 30 -19.75 -19.11 0.42
CA PRO A 30 -19.10 -20.40 0.09
C PRO A 30 -18.33 -21.00 1.29
N HIS A 31 -17.84 -20.15 2.19
CA HIS A 31 -17.09 -20.52 3.39
C HIS A 31 -17.68 -19.87 4.63
N SER A 32 -17.43 -20.44 5.83
CA SER A 32 -17.71 -19.79 7.11
C SER A 32 -16.49 -19.00 7.53
N VAL A 33 -16.60 -17.66 7.62
CA VAL A 33 -15.47 -16.79 7.94
C VAL A 33 -15.68 -16.11 9.29
N GLU A 34 -14.60 -16.03 10.08
CA GLU A 34 -14.51 -15.25 11.31
C GLU A 34 -13.36 -14.24 11.18
N LEU A 35 -13.60 -13.00 11.62
CA LEU A 35 -12.62 -11.91 11.61
C LEU A 35 -11.99 -11.77 13.00
N PHE A 36 -10.68 -11.50 13.05
CA PHE A 36 -9.94 -11.30 14.30
C PHE A 36 -9.12 -10.01 14.24
N HIS A 37 -9.20 -9.18 15.28
CA HIS A 37 -8.57 -7.85 15.34
C HIS A 37 -8.02 -7.54 16.73
N ASP A 38 -7.20 -6.48 16.83
CA ASP A 38 -6.66 -5.95 18.09
C ASP A 38 -7.12 -4.49 18.33
N GLN A 39 -8.35 -4.18 17.97
CA GLN A 39 -8.94 -2.84 18.07
C GLN A 39 -9.97 -2.78 19.17
N THR A 40 -10.10 -1.61 19.81
CA THR A 40 -11.19 -1.33 20.78
C THR A 40 -12.52 -1.05 20.08
N ASN A 41 -12.48 -0.62 18.82
CA ASN A 41 -13.65 -0.29 18.03
C ASN A 41 -13.50 -0.77 16.59
N VAL A 42 -14.52 -1.41 16.06
CA VAL A 42 -14.64 -1.84 14.66
C VAL A 42 -15.99 -1.37 14.10
N ALA A 43 -16.10 -1.32 12.77
CA ALA A 43 -17.36 -0.94 12.11
C ALA A 43 -18.47 -1.93 12.45
N GLU A 44 -19.71 -1.43 12.62
CA GLU A 44 -20.87 -2.24 12.93
C GLU A 44 -21.26 -3.21 11.80
N ALA A 45 -21.09 -2.78 10.54
CA ALA A 45 -21.48 -3.55 9.35
C ALA A 45 -20.28 -4.26 8.72
N LEU A 46 -19.81 -5.34 9.35
CA LEU A 46 -18.77 -6.22 8.80
C LEU A 46 -19.38 -7.41 8.03
N PRO A 47 -18.68 -7.97 7.05
CA PRO A 47 -19.20 -9.09 6.24
C PRO A 47 -19.20 -10.44 6.97
N ALA A 48 -18.59 -10.54 8.15
CA ALA A 48 -18.50 -11.73 8.98
C ALA A 48 -18.40 -11.34 10.47
N PRO A 49 -18.68 -12.25 11.41
CA PRO A 49 -18.49 -12.00 12.83
C PRO A 49 -17.05 -11.64 13.17
N ALA A 50 -16.86 -10.62 14.00
CA ALA A 50 -15.55 -10.12 14.41
C ALA A 50 -15.31 -10.32 15.91
N PHE A 51 -14.09 -10.72 16.26
CA PHE A 51 -13.68 -11.06 17.62
C PHE A 51 -12.31 -10.47 17.95
N PRO A 52 -12.02 -10.17 19.22
CA PRO A 52 -10.67 -9.88 19.65
C PRO A 52 -9.72 -11.03 19.29
N VAL A 53 -8.53 -10.69 18.80
CA VAL A 53 -7.53 -11.71 18.39
C VAL A 53 -7.12 -12.64 19.55
N ALA A 54 -7.26 -12.21 20.79
CA ALA A 54 -7.04 -13.03 21.98
C ALA A 54 -7.95 -14.27 22.04
N GLU A 55 -9.11 -14.24 21.38
CA GLU A 55 -10.01 -15.40 21.29
C GLU A 55 -9.60 -16.43 20.24
N LEU A 56 -8.71 -16.08 19.30
CA LEU A 56 -8.32 -16.95 18.20
C LEU A 56 -7.82 -18.35 18.67
N PRO A 57 -6.91 -18.48 19.67
CA PRO A 57 -6.47 -19.80 20.12
C PRO A 57 -7.60 -20.62 20.75
N VAL A 58 -8.48 -19.99 21.53
CA VAL A 58 -9.60 -20.67 22.18
C VAL A 58 -10.60 -21.17 21.16
N ARG A 59 -10.93 -20.33 20.16
CA ARG A 59 -11.84 -20.70 19.07
C ARG A 59 -11.26 -21.77 18.16
N ALA A 60 -9.94 -21.71 17.89
CA ALA A 60 -9.24 -22.73 17.15
C ALA A 60 -9.20 -24.10 17.90
N ALA A 61 -9.10 -24.08 19.23
CA ALA A 61 -9.14 -25.28 20.05
C ALA A 61 -10.56 -25.89 20.15
N ALA A 62 -11.59 -25.04 20.22
CA ALA A 62 -13.00 -25.50 20.29
C ALA A 62 -13.48 -26.12 18.97
N SER A 63 -13.03 -25.58 17.83
CA SER A 63 -13.31 -26.09 16.50
C SER A 63 -12.21 -25.61 15.55
N ALA A 64 -11.48 -26.55 14.94
CA ALA A 64 -10.36 -26.19 14.07
C ALA A 64 -10.78 -25.31 12.89
N PHE A 65 -9.96 -24.31 12.55
CA PHE A 65 -10.05 -23.61 11.30
C PHE A 65 -9.32 -24.43 10.21
N ASP A 66 -9.92 -24.52 9.03
CA ASP A 66 -9.27 -25.09 7.85
C ASP A 66 -8.14 -24.19 7.37
N GLY A 67 -8.27 -22.87 7.58
CA GLY A 67 -7.24 -21.89 7.28
C GLY A 67 -7.30 -20.67 8.21
N VAL A 68 -6.10 -20.22 8.62
CA VAL A 68 -5.92 -18.94 9.32
C VAL A 68 -5.09 -18.03 8.41
N VAL A 69 -5.57 -16.83 8.11
CA VAL A 69 -4.98 -15.87 7.18
C VAL A 69 -4.61 -14.60 7.92
N TYR A 70 -3.34 -14.22 7.89
CA TYR A 70 -2.82 -12.97 8.45
C TYR A 70 -2.61 -11.95 7.34
N GLN A 71 -3.27 -10.81 7.42
CA GLN A 71 -3.14 -9.70 6.43
C GLN A 71 -2.04 -8.74 6.88
N MET A 72 -0.78 -9.05 6.54
CA MET A 72 0.40 -8.34 7.02
C MET A 72 0.76 -7.15 6.13
N GLY A 73 0.92 -5.98 6.77
CA GLY A 73 1.39 -4.75 6.16
C GLY A 73 2.32 -3.95 7.08
N ASN A 74 2.86 -2.86 6.58
CA ASN A 74 3.86 -2.06 7.28
C ASN A 74 3.28 -0.97 8.22
N ALA A 75 1.96 -0.76 8.24
CA ALA A 75 1.33 0.21 9.14
C ALA A 75 1.28 -0.27 10.59
N PRO A 76 1.28 0.64 11.61
CA PRO A 76 1.24 0.27 13.03
C PRO A 76 0.09 -0.66 13.40
N ALA A 77 -1.03 -0.55 12.72
CA ALA A 77 -2.21 -1.38 12.93
C ALA A 77 -1.98 -2.89 12.71
N HIS A 78 -0.85 -3.29 12.11
CA HIS A 78 -0.49 -4.69 11.84
C HIS A 78 0.50 -5.27 12.84
N ASP A 79 1.13 -4.44 13.68
CA ASP A 79 2.25 -4.85 14.54
C ASP A 79 1.84 -5.94 15.56
N PHE A 80 0.57 -6.02 15.95
CA PHE A 80 0.05 -7.03 16.86
C PHE A 80 0.18 -8.47 16.32
N MET A 81 0.18 -8.65 15.00
CA MET A 81 0.11 -9.98 14.38
C MET A 81 1.36 -10.83 14.62
N TYR A 82 2.55 -10.22 14.77
CA TYR A 82 3.80 -10.97 14.94
C TYR A 82 3.74 -12.01 16.08
N GLY A 83 3.20 -11.60 17.25
CA GLY A 83 3.07 -12.51 18.39
C GLY A 83 2.00 -13.59 18.21
N TRP A 84 0.98 -13.31 17.40
CA TRP A 84 -0.09 -14.28 17.15
C TRP A 84 0.27 -15.30 16.07
N MET A 85 1.03 -14.91 15.04
CA MET A 85 1.52 -15.83 14.01
C MET A 85 2.40 -16.95 14.59
N GLU A 86 3.13 -16.67 15.67
CA GLU A 86 3.93 -17.68 16.38
C GLU A 86 3.07 -18.65 17.17
N ARG A 87 1.94 -18.18 17.73
CA ARG A 87 1.03 -19.00 18.57
C ARG A 87 0.05 -19.82 17.74
N VAL A 88 -0.47 -19.26 16.68
CA VAL A 88 -1.42 -19.91 15.78
C VAL A 88 -0.89 -19.78 14.37
N ARG A 89 -0.23 -20.83 13.89
CA ARG A 89 0.39 -20.83 12.55
C ARG A 89 -0.68 -20.73 11.46
N GLY A 90 -0.42 -19.91 10.47
CA GLY A 90 -1.34 -19.67 9.36
C GLY A 90 -0.64 -19.29 8.06
N VAL A 91 -1.42 -18.90 7.10
CA VAL A 91 -0.99 -18.31 5.85
C VAL A 91 -0.76 -16.81 6.07
N VAL A 92 0.30 -16.26 5.51
CA VAL A 92 0.57 -14.82 5.55
C VAL A 92 0.31 -14.23 4.17
N VAL A 93 -0.58 -13.25 4.09
CA VAL A 93 -0.72 -12.38 2.92
C VAL A 93 0.11 -11.14 3.18
N LEU A 94 1.18 -10.99 2.41
CA LEU A 94 2.11 -9.89 2.54
C LEU A 94 1.72 -8.78 1.56
N HIS A 95 1.28 -7.63 2.08
CA HIS A 95 0.88 -6.48 1.28
C HIS A 95 2.05 -5.56 0.94
N ASP A 96 2.99 -5.43 1.88
CA ASP A 96 4.24 -4.67 1.74
C ASP A 96 5.44 -5.62 1.91
N LEU A 97 6.44 -5.54 1.03
CA LEU A 97 7.68 -6.29 1.22
C LEU A 97 8.56 -5.63 2.28
N VAL A 98 8.54 -4.29 2.37
CA VAL A 98 9.32 -3.54 3.35
C VAL A 98 8.59 -3.48 4.67
N LEU A 99 8.97 -4.34 5.63
CA LEU A 99 8.44 -4.36 7.00
C LEU A 99 9.42 -3.75 8.03
N HIS A 100 10.54 -3.20 7.59
CA HIS A 100 11.56 -2.61 8.45
C HIS A 100 11.00 -1.55 9.41
N HIS A 101 10.10 -0.67 8.93
CA HIS A 101 9.47 0.34 9.77
C HIS A 101 8.61 -0.27 10.89
N SER A 102 7.91 -1.39 10.61
CA SER A 102 7.15 -2.13 11.60
C SER A 102 8.07 -2.69 12.70
N PHE A 103 9.22 -3.23 12.30
CA PHE A 103 10.23 -3.72 13.24
C PHE A 103 10.87 -2.59 14.05
N ALA A 104 11.23 -1.48 13.41
CA ALA A 104 11.78 -0.32 14.12
C ALA A 104 10.80 0.20 15.17
N ARG A 105 9.53 0.39 14.82
CA ARG A 105 8.49 0.81 15.78
C ARG A 105 8.35 -0.17 16.94
N ARG A 106 8.34 -1.46 16.66
CA ARG A 106 8.16 -2.51 17.68
C ARG A 106 9.28 -2.52 18.72
N TYR A 107 10.50 -2.24 18.33
CA TYR A 107 11.67 -2.41 19.17
C TYR A 107 12.40 -1.11 19.50
N LEU A 108 12.74 -0.31 18.48
CA LEU A 108 13.55 0.91 18.69
C LEU A 108 12.70 2.13 19.06
N GLU A 109 11.46 2.17 18.60
CA GLU A 109 10.47 3.22 18.88
C GLU A 109 9.36 2.70 19.80
N SER A 110 9.63 1.64 20.56
CA SER A 110 8.69 1.11 21.54
C SER A 110 8.41 2.15 22.63
N ARG A 111 7.26 2.00 23.32
CA ARG A 111 6.90 2.89 24.44
C ARG A 111 8.02 2.99 25.48
N GLU A 112 8.66 1.87 25.77
CA GLU A 112 9.75 1.73 26.73
C GLU A 112 11.02 2.46 26.25
N ALA A 113 11.40 2.27 24.98
CA ALA A 113 12.53 2.93 24.35
C ALA A 113 12.33 4.45 24.29
N LEU A 114 11.15 4.92 23.89
CA LEU A 114 10.80 6.34 23.84
C LEU A 114 10.73 6.96 25.27
N ALA A 115 10.21 6.22 26.25
CA ALA A 115 10.17 6.67 27.63
C ALA A 115 11.58 6.83 28.23
N TYR A 116 12.51 5.93 27.91
CA TYR A 116 13.91 6.07 28.30
C TYR A 116 14.59 7.25 27.58
N ALA A 117 14.34 7.42 26.29
CA ALA A 117 14.88 8.56 25.53
C ALA A 117 14.40 9.92 26.08
N ALA A 118 13.16 9.99 26.59
CA ALA A 118 12.61 11.19 27.21
C ALA A 118 13.14 11.44 28.63
N ASP A 119 13.51 10.39 29.39
CA ASP A 119 14.06 10.48 30.74
C ASP A 119 15.12 9.38 30.95
N PRO A 120 16.37 9.63 30.56
CA PRO A 120 17.46 8.65 30.67
C PRO A 120 17.94 8.39 32.13
N SER A 121 17.43 9.12 33.12
CA SER A 121 17.84 8.98 34.53
C SER A 121 17.23 7.76 35.23
N ASP A 122 16.18 7.14 34.65
CA ASP A 122 15.49 5.99 35.22
C ASP A 122 16.18 4.67 34.83
N PRO A 123 16.81 3.94 35.77
CA PRO A 123 17.49 2.68 35.45
C PRO A 123 16.53 1.56 34.98
N GLY A 124 15.28 1.57 35.44
CA GLY A 124 14.27 0.60 35.02
C GLY A 124 13.93 0.74 33.55
N ARG A 125 13.70 1.96 33.09
CA ARG A 125 13.44 2.27 31.67
C ARG A 125 14.64 1.91 30.79
N LYS A 126 15.87 2.11 31.29
CA LYS A 126 17.08 1.70 30.58
C LYS A 126 17.10 0.20 30.31
N VAL A 127 16.79 -0.64 31.29
CA VAL A 127 16.78 -2.10 31.16
C VAL A 127 15.75 -2.55 30.10
N GLU A 128 14.58 -1.93 30.08
CA GLU A 128 13.53 -2.23 29.10
C GLU A 128 13.92 -1.77 27.69
N ALA A 129 14.47 -0.57 27.54
CA ALA A 129 15.00 -0.07 26.29
C ALA A 129 16.13 -0.94 25.74
N ASP A 130 17.11 -1.32 26.59
CA ASP A 130 18.20 -2.22 26.21
C ASP A 130 17.67 -3.58 25.75
N ARG A 131 16.64 -4.13 26.40
CA ARG A 131 15.98 -5.38 25.97
C ARG A 131 15.31 -5.24 24.60
N ALA A 132 14.62 -4.14 24.36
CA ALA A 132 14.00 -3.87 23.07
C ALA A 132 15.05 -3.72 21.96
N HIS A 133 16.14 -3.00 22.21
CA HIS A 133 17.28 -2.88 21.29
C HIS A 133 17.93 -4.23 21.00
N GLN A 134 18.15 -5.08 22.01
CA GLN A 134 18.69 -6.43 21.81
C GLN A 134 17.75 -7.32 20.98
N SER A 135 16.45 -7.16 21.14
CA SER A 135 15.46 -7.87 20.33
C SER A 135 15.51 -7.45 18.87
N PHE A 136 15.68 -6.15 18.59
CA PHE A 136 15.89 -5.63 17.22
C PHE A 136 17.19 -6.20 16.63
N LEU A 137 18.30 -6.11 17.37
CA LEU A 137 19.60 -6.63 16.92
C LEU A 137 19.53 -8.13 16.60
N SER A 138 18.87 -8.90 17.47
CA SER A 138 18.69 -10.34 17.24
C SER A 138 17.86 -10.64 16.00
N ALA A 139 16.83 -9.85 15.74
CA ALA A 139 16.00 -9.99 14.53
C ALA A 139 16.78 -9.66 13.26
N ILE A 140 17.56 -8.58 13.28
CA ILE A 140 18.46 -8.18 12.18
C ILE A 140 19.52 -9.25 11.93
N GLU A 141 20.22 -9.68 13.00
CA GLU A 141 21.33 -10.64 12.90
C GLU A 141 20.88 -12.00 12.34
N ALA A 142 19.63 -12.39 12.64
CA ALA A 142 19.05 -13.61 12.11
C ALA A 142 18.77 -13.56 10.60
N VAL A 143 18.62 -12.37 10.02
CA VAL A 143 18.34 -12.15 8.59
C VAL A 143 19.58 -11.67 7.86
N TYR A 144 20.34 -10.77 8.46
CA TYR A 144 21.53 -10.12 7.91
C TYR A 144 22.74 -10.31 8.84
N PRO A 145 23.35 -11.50 8.89
CA PRO A 145 24.47 -11.82 9.80
C PRO A 145 25.62 -10.80 9.70
N GLY A 146 26.10 -10.33 10.86
CA GLY A 146 27.17 -9.34 10.97
C GLY A 146 26.76 -7.89 10.71
N LEU A 147 25.48 -7.60 10.50
CA LEU A 147 24.99 -6.24 10.21
C LEU A 147 24.18 -5.60 11.35
N GLY A 148 23.84 -6.35 12.42
CA GLY A 148 22.94 -5.88 13.47
C GLY A 148 23.31 -4.51 14.04
N GLU A 149 24.50 -4.35 14.63
CA GLU A 149 24.96 -3.08 15.22
C GLU A 149 25.05 -1.95 14.17
N ARG A 150 25.54 -2.25 12.95
CA ARG A 150 25.65 -1.24 11.89
C ARG A 150 24.28 -0.71 11.45
N LEU A 151 23.27 -1.58 11.34
CA LEU A 151 21.93 -1.18 10.95
C LEU A 151 21.21 -0.42 12.08
N LYS A 152 21.45 -0.78 13.35
CA LYS A 152 20.98 -0.01 14.48
C LYS A 152 21.58 1.40 14.49
N ASP A 153 22.90 1.51 14.36
CA ASP A 153 23.57 2.81 14.28
C ASP A 153 23.09 3.64 13.10
N ALA A 154 22.89 3.01 11.93
CA ALA A 154 22.33 3.69 10.77
C ALA A 154 20.91 4.19 11.02
N HIS A 155 20.07 3.44 11.72
CA HIS A 155 18.71 3.87 12.05
C HIS A 155 18.69 5.17 12.87
N PHE A 156 19.59 5.29 13.85
CA PHE A 156 19.63 6.48 14.73
C PHE A 156 20.46 7.65 14.18
N ASN A 157 21.48 7.38 13.37
CA ASN A 157 22.49 8.36 12.99
C ASN A 157 22.45 8.79 11.52
N THR A 158 21.64 8.14 10.69
CA THR A 158 21.51 8.54 9.31
C THR A 158 20.13 9.11 9.05
N THR A 159 20.07 10.13 8.22
CA THR A 159 18.85 10.59 7.58
C THR A 159 18.34 9.58 6.52
N GLY A 160 18.65 8.30 6.75
CA GLY A 160 18.55 7.25 5.74
C GLY A 160 17.14 6.81 5.45
N ASP A 161 16.34 7.66 4.79
CA ASP A 161 15.04 7.29 4.22
C ASP A 161 15.10 6.04 3.32
N LEU A 162 16.31 5.67 2.87
CA LEU A 162 16.55 4.49 2.02
C LEU A 162 16.88 3.21 2.79
N LEU A 163 17.33 3.31 4.05
CA LEU A 163 17.73 2.15 4.84
C LEU A 163 16.65 1.04 4.92
N PRO A 164 15.38 1.37 5.21
CA PRO A 164 14.32 0.37 5.26
C PRO A 164 14.09 -0.36 3.94
N TYR A 165 14.33 0.31 2.83
CA TYR A 165 14.13 -0.28 1.49
C TYR A 165 15.33 -1.15 1.06
N ALA A 166 16.53 -0.87 1.56
CA ALA A 166 17.70 -1.70 1.36
C ALA A 166 17.66 -2.98 2.22
N PHE A 167 17.06 -2.90 3.42
CA PHE A 167 16.95 -4.00 4.39
C PHE A 167 15.48 -4.18 4.80
N PRO A 168 14.65 -4.82 3.97
CA PRO A 168 13.19 -4.81 4.11
C PRO A 168 12.65 -5.55 5.33
N LEU A 169 13.36 -6.53 5.91
CA LEU A 169 12.98 -7.27 7.13
C LEU A 169 11.59 -7.92 7.06
N PHE A 170 11.22 -8.51 5.94
CA PHE A 170 9.96 -9.28 5.82
C PHE A 170 10.10 -10.72 6.32
N GLU A 171 11.30 -11.26 6.38
CA GLU A 171 11.59 -12.65 6.70
C GLU A 171 11.10 -13.08 8.10
N PRO A 172 11.19 -12.22 9.14
CA PRO A 172 10.63 -12.56 10.44
C PRO A 172 9.11 -12.78 10.42
N ALA A 173 8.35 -12.07 9.57
CA ALA A 173 6.91 -12.28 9.42
C ALA A 173 6.59 -13.63 8.76
N LEU A 174 7.55 -14.22 8.04
CA LEU A 174 7.39 -15.50 7.37
C LEU A 174 7.89 -16.70 8.19
N ARG A 175 8.50 -16.48 9.37
CA ARG A 175 9.14 -17.54 10.16
C ARG A 175 8.18 -18.69 10.51
N SER A 176 6.95 -18.39 10.86
CA SER A 176 5.92 -19.34 11.23
C SER A 176 4.85 -19.55 10.14
N ALA A 177 5.01 -18.93 8.98
CA ALA A 177 4.05 -19.06 7.89
C ALA A 177 3.97 -20.50 7.37
N ARG A 178 2.75 -20.94 7.02
CA ARG A 178 2.50 -22.23 6.35
C ARG A 178 2.59 -22.10 4.84
N ALA A 179 2.18 -20.97 4.31
CA ALA A 179 2.28 -20.53 2.93
C ALA A 179 2.22 -19.02 2.88
N VAL A 180 2.58 -18.41 1.77
CA VAL A 180 2.60 -16.97 1.60
C VAL A 180 1.86 -16.55 0.35
N GLY A 181 1.01 -15.51 0.49
CA GLY A 181 0.42 -14.78 -0.62
C GLY A 181 1.04 -13.40 -0.77
N ALA A 182 1.29 -12.96 -2.01
CA ALA A 182 1.69 -11.59 -2.32
C ALA A 182 1.09 -11.15 -3.65
N HIS A 183 1.01 -9.83 -3.88
CA HIS A 183 0.19 -9.28 -4.97
C HIS A 183 0.95 -9.06 -6.29
N ASN A 184 2.25 -9.27 -6.33
CA ASN A 184 3.06 -9.12 -7.55
C ASN A 184 4.19 -10.14 -7.60
N ALA A 185 4.73 -10.37 -8.80
CA ALA A 185 5.78 -11.36 -9.03
C ALA A 185 7.09 -10.97 -8.35
N PHE A 186 7.42 -9.67 -8.33
CA PHE A 186 8.63 -9.17 -7.67
C PHE A 186 8.68 -9.55 -6.18
N MET A 187 7.55 -9.44 -5.46
CA MET A 187 7.47 -9.88 -4.07
C MET A 187 7.59 -11.41 -3.96
N ILE A 188 6.93 -12.15 -4.85
CA ILE A 188 6.99 -13.62 -4.86
C ILE A 188 8.44 -14.10 -5.07
N GLU A 189 9.16 -13.51 -6.01
CA GLU A 189 10.57 -13.84 -6.27
C GLU A 189 11.45 -13.59 -5.04
N ALA A 190 11.33 -12.40 -4.41
CA ALA A 190 12.08 -12.08 -3.21
C ALA A 190 11.75 -13.01 -2.03
N ILE A 191 10.48 -13.42 -1.87
CA ILE A 191 10.05 -14.35 -0.84
C ILE A 191 10.62 -15.75 -1.12
N GLN A 192 10.57 -16.21 -2.36
CA GLN A 192 11.09 -17.53 -2.74
C GLN A 192 12.61 -17.60 -2.62
N GLU A 193 13.32 -16.51 -2.89
CA GLU A 193 14.77 -16.42 -2.68
C GLU A 193 15.11 -16.54 -1.19
N ALA A 194 14.39 -15.83 -0.31
CA ALA A 194 14.61 -15.86 1.14
C ALA A 194 14.10 -17.15 1.79
N ARG A 195 13.02 -17.74 1.28
CA ARG A 195 12.31 -18.90 1.84
C ARG A 195 11.87 -19.89 0.74
N PRO A 196 12.82 -20.61 0.12
CA PRO A 196 12.52 -21.58 -0.95
C PRO A 196 11.68 -22.77 -0.50
N ASP A 197 11.56 -22.97 0.81
CA ASP A 197 10.74 -24.01 1.44
C ASP A 197 9.25 -23.67 1.52
N LEU A 198 8.86 -22.39 1.36
CA LEU A 198 7.48 -21.96 1.46
C LEU A 198 6.75 -22.01 0.12
N ASP A 199 5.50 -22.48 0.17
CA ASP A 199 4.59 -22.33 -0.95
C ASP A 199 4.18 -20.86 -1.09
N CYS A 200 4.43 -20.28 -2.28
CA CYS A 200 4.12 -18.90 -2.59
C CYS A 200 3.03 -18.83 -3.66
N VAL A 201 2.04 -17.99 -3.43
CA VAL A 201 0.93 -17.78 -4.38
C VAL A 201 0.82 -16.31 -4.72
N ARG A 202 0.89 -15.98 -6.02
CA ARG A 202 0.56 -14.64 -6.49
C ARG A 202 -0.95 -14.45 -6.40
N LEU A 203 -1.38 -13.51 -5.53
CA LEU A 203 -2.78 -13.14 -5.33
C LEU A 203 -3.15 -11.96 -6.22
N ALA A 204 -4.29 -12.08 -6.91
CA ALA A 204 -4.89 -10.91 -7.53
C ALA A 204 -5.42 -9.97 -6.43
N MET A 205 -5.13 -8.67 -6.54
CA MET A 205 -5.72 -7.67 -5.64
C MET A 205 -7.08 -7.26 -6.22
N PRO A 206 -8.21 -7.49 -5.53
CA PRO A 206 -9.51 -7.13 -6.05
C PRO A 206 -9.66 -5.62 -6.14
N VAL A 207 -10.22 -5.14 -7.22
CA VAL A 207 -10.56 -3.74 -7.40
C VAL A 207 -12.00 -3.63 -7.85
N PRO A 208 -12.86 -2.96 -7.08
CA PRO A 208 -14.22 -2.72 -7.52
C PRO A 208 -14.23 -1.84 -8.78
N LEU A 209 -14.95 -2.30 -9.80
CA LEU A 209 -15.20 -1.49 -11.00
C LEU A 209 -16.25 -0.43 -10.66
N PRO A 210 -15.91 0.86 -10.69
CA PRO A 210 -16.86 1.89 -10.31
C PRO A 210 -17.97 2.05 -11.34
N SER A 211 -19.21 2.14 -10.84
CA SER A 211 -20.34 2.65 -11.61
C SER A 211 -20.58 4.10 -11.20
N LEU A 212 -20.16 5.05 -12.04
CA LEU A 212 -20.38 6.47 -11.81
C LEU A 212 -21.59 6.97 -12.59
N ALA A 213 -22.44 7.73 -11.91
CA ALA A 213 -23.54 8.41 -12.57
C ALA A 213 -22.99 9.48 -13.53
N GLU A 214 -23.73 9.75 -14.60
CA GLU A 214 -23.43 10.85 -15.51
C GLU A 214 -23.32 12.17 -14.75
N GLY A 215 -22.40 13.03 -15.17
CA GLY A 215 -22.14 14.32 -14.51
C GLY A 215 -21.31 14.27 -13.22
N THR A 216 -20.97 13.07 -12.68
CA THR A 216 -20.20 12.95 -11.42
C THR A 216 -18.84 13.68 -11.49
N ALA A 217 -18.11 13.52 -12.61
CA ALA A 217 -16.83 14.19 -12.82
C ALA A 217 -16.99 15.73 -12.89
N ALA A 218 -18.01 16.21 -13.59
CA ALA A 218 -18.30 17.64 -13.71
C ALA A 218 -18.68 18.24 -12.36
N ALA A 219 -19.50 17.55 -11.57
CA ALA A 219 -19.86 17.98 -10.22
C ALA A 219 -18.64 18.07 -9.29
N PHE A 220 -17.74 17.09 -9.36
CA PHE A 220 -16.47 17.11 -8.60
C PHE A 220 -15.59 18.29 -9.04
N ARG A 221 -15.43 18.52 -10.36
CA ARG A 221 -14.68 19.67 -10.89
C ARG A 221 -15.25 20.98 -10.38
N ALA A 222 -16.57 21.18 -10.48
CA ALA A 222 -17.25 22.40 -10.00
C ALA A 222 -17.03 22.62 -8.50
N LYS A 223 -17.17 21.57 -7.67
CA LYS A 223 -16.94 21.63 -6.22
C LYS A 223 -15.53 22.11 -5.87
N HIS A 224 -14.54 21.74 -6.69
CA HIS A 224 -13.11 22.01 -6.43
C HIS A 224 -12.52 23.13 -7.30
N GLY A 225 -13.34 23.94 -7.98
CA GLY A 225 -12.89 25.07 -8.80
C GLY A 225 -12.11 24.66 -10.06
N LEU A 226 -12.32 23.43 -10.54
CA LEU A 226 -11.74 22.91 -11.77
C LEU A 226 -12.72 23.16 -12.93
N ALA A 227 -12.46 24.17 -13.75
CA ALA A 227 -13.29 24.47 -14.93
C ALA A 227 -13.23 23.31 -15.95
N GLU A 228 -14.23 23.25 -16.82
CA GLU A 228 -14.29 22.28 -17.92
C GLU A 228 -13.06 22.38 -18.84
N ALA A 229 -12.62 23.61 -19.14
CA ALA A 229 -11.45 23.88 -19.95
C ALA A 229 -10.10 23.53 -19.30
N HIS A 230 -10.08 23.20 -18.01
CA HIS A 230 -8.84 22.81 -17.34
C HIS A 230 -8.42 21.38 -17.74
N TRP A 231 -7.15 21.21 -18.05
CA TRP A 231 -6.52 19.92 -18.19
C TRP A 231 -5.95 19.49 -16.83
N VAL A 232 -6.47 18.40 -16.25
CA VAL A 232 -6.24 18.02 -14.86
C VAL A 232 -5.28 16.84 -14.78
N VAL A 233 -4.10 17.06 -14.18
CA VAL A 233 -3.13 16.01 -13.82
C VAL A 233 -3.41 15.57 -12.40
N GLY A 234 -3.78 14.30 -12.19
CA GLY A 234 -4.17 13.74 -10.91
C GLY A 234 -3.08 12.89 -10.26
N CYS A 235 -2.90 13.01 -8.94
CA CYS A 235 -2.18 12.08 -8.08
C CYS A 235 -3.13 11.58 -6.98
N PHE A 236 -3.17 10.26 -6.75
CA PHE A 236 -4.18 9.62 -5.91
C PHE A 236 -3.61 8.82 -4.73
N GLY A 237 -4.36 8.80 -3.61
CA GLY A 237 -4.02 8.16 -2.35
C GLY A 237 -3.14 9.03 -1.45
N LEU A 238 -2.58 8.48 -0.37
CA LEU A 238 -1.79 9.24 0.62
C LEU A 238 -0.69 10.08 -0.06
N VAL A 239 -0.69 11.40 0.17
CA VAL A 239 0.27 12.35 -0.41
C VAL A 239 1.53 12.36 0.45
N THR A 240 2.62 11.77 -0.09
CA THR A 240 3.91 11.60 0.60
C THR A 240 5.07 11.98 -0.31
N ARG A 241 6.28 12.05 0.26
CA ARG A 241 7.53 12.34 -0.48
C ARG A 241 7.86 11.22 -1.47
N GLU A 242 7.63 9.97 -1.10
CA GLU A 242 7.88 8.78 -1.91
C GLU A 242 7.04 8.76 -3.19
N LYS A 243 5.92 9.46 -3.23
CA LYS A 243 5.12 9.65 -4.46
C LYS A 243 5.68 10.70 -5.40
N ARG A 244 6.86 11.23 -5.11
CA ARG A 244 7.57 12.16 -5.99
C ARG A 244 6.75 13.40 -6.35
N ILE A 245 5.92 13.87 -5.41
CA ILE A 245 5.03 15.03 -5.62
C ILE A 245 5.82 16.28 -6.03
N GLU A 246 7.07 16.43 -5.60
CA GLU A 246 7.94 17.52 -6.03
C GLU A 246 8.22 17.46 -7.53
N THR A 247 8.59 16.29 -8.06
CA THR A 247 8.80 16.08 -9.49
C THR A 247 7.52 16.37 -10.29
N VAL A 248 6.38 15.91 -9.77
CA VAL A 248 5.07 16.19 -10.41
C VAL A 248 4.77 17.68 -10.43
N ALA A 249 4.96 18.38 -9.31
CA ALA A 249 4.72 19.83 -9.22
C ALA A 249 5.61 20.63 -10.18
N ARG A 250 6.91 20.26 -10.27
CA ARG A 250 7.85 20.89 -11.23
C ARG A 250 7.44 20.63 -12.69
N ALA A 251 7.07 19.40 -13.02
CA ALA A 251 6.61 19.07 -14.37
C ALA A 251 5.32 19.84 -14.73
N VAL A 252 4.35 19.92 -13.80
CA VAL A 252 3.13 20.72 -13.99
C VAL A 252 3.47 22.21 -14.15
N ALA A 253 4.37 22.77 -13.34
CA ALA A 253 4.80 24.16 -13.46
C ALA A 253 5.38 24.45 -14.86
N ARG A 254 6.28 23.57 -15.33
CA ARG A 254 6.93 23.70 -16.64
C ARG A 254 5.94 23.61 -17.81
N ILE A 255 4.99 22.68 -17.74
CA ILE A 255 3.95 22.56 -18.76
C ILE A 255 3.02 23.78 -18.73
N ALA A 256 2.74 24.33 -17.56
CA ALA A 256 1.86 25.48 -17.38
C ALA A 256 2.42 26.81 -17.94
N GLU A 257 3.73 26.88 -18.23
CA GLU A 257 4.34 28.01 -18.96
C GLU A 257 3.80 28.12 -20.38
N VAL A 258 3.51 26.99 -21.02
CA VAL A 258 2.96 26.93 -22.38
C VAL A 258 1.44 26.69 -22.38
N HIS A 259 0.93 25.97 -21.36
CA HIS A 259 -0.45 25.57 -21.24
C HIS A 259 -1.04 26.05 -19.91
N PRO A 260 -1.53 27.33 -19.82
CA PRO A 260 -1.97 27.94 -18.57
C PRO A 260 -3.24 27.30 -17.96
N ASP A 261 -3.93 26.45 -18.68
CA ASP A 261 -5.12 25.70 -18.27
C ASP A 261 -4.79 24.43 -17.46
N VAL A 262 -3.51 24.03 -17.37
CA VAL A 262 -3.09 22.83 -16.61
C VAL A 262 -3.30 23.02 -15.10
N ARG A 263 -3.87 22.02 -14.45
CA ARG A 263 -4.12 21.96 -13.00
C ARG A 263 -3.56 20.67 -12.41
N LEU A 264 -3.13 20.74 -11.16
CA LEU A 264 -2.69 19.59 -10.35
C LEU A 264 -3.77 19.23 -9.35
N LEU A 265 -4.22 17.99 -9.36
CA LEU A 265 -5.16 17.43 -8.37
C LEU A 265 -4.41 16.43 -7.48
N LEU A 266 -4.29 16.74 -6.19
CA LEU A 266 -3.75 15.85 -5.16
C LEU A 266 -4.93 15.30 -4.33
N ALA A 267 -5.36 14.07 -4.63
CA ALA A 267 -6.56 13.48 -4.07
C ALA A 267 -6.22 12.39 -3.04
N GLY A 268 -6.30 12.77 -1.77
CA GLY A 268 -6.07 11.91 -0.62
C GLY A 268 -5.50 12.64 0.59
N PRO A 269 -5.39 11.96 1.75
CA PRO A 269 -4.81 12.56 2.95
C PRO A 269 -3.36 12.96 2.72
N VAL A 270 -2.92 14.01 3.40
CA VAL A 270 -1.55 14.53 3.33
C VAL A 270 -0.78 14.11 4.58
N SER A 271 0.40 13.54 4.40
CA SER A 271 1.25 13.10 5.52
C SER A 271 1.87 14.27 6.29
N ASP A 272 2.21 15.36 5.59
CA ASP A 272 2.86 16.55 6.14
C ASP A 272 2.37 17.79 5.37
N ASN A 273 1.47 18.55 5.98
CA ASN A 273 0.86 19.73 5.37
C ASN A 273 1.85 20.90 5.23
N VAL A 274 2.81 21.02 6.15
CA VAL A 274 3.83 22.09 6.09
C VAL A 274 4.74 21.84 4.90
N TRP A 275 5.28 20.63 4.80
CA TRP A 275 6.08 20.24 3.65
C TRP A 275 5.36 20.46 2.32
N LEU A 276 4.09 20.03 2.22
CA LEU A 276 3.34 20.17 0.97
C LEU A 276 3.10 21.64 0.62
N GLY A 277 2.74 22.48 1.60
CA GLY A 277 2.54 23.91 1.42
C GLY A 277 3.80 24.60 0.87
N ASP A 278 4.95 24.36 1.52
CA ASP A 278 6.24 24.89 1.09
C ASP A 278 6.63 24.39 -0.31
N LEU A 279 6.38 23.11 -0.60
CA LEU A 279 6.63 22.53 -1.91
C LEU A 279 5.86 23.24 -3.01
N LEU A 280 4.53 23.37 -2.84
CA LEU A 280 3.65 23.99 -3.84
C LEU A 280 4.01 25.47 -4.05
N ALA A 281 4.44 26.18 -2.99
CA ALA A 281 4.87 27.56 -3.07
C ALA A 281 6.18 27.70 -3.86
N ARG A 282 7.23 26.95 -3.51
CA ARG A 282 8.54 27.03 -4.19
C ARG A 282 8.52 26.56 -5.63
N THR A 283 7.62 25.63 -5.97
CA THR A 283 7.40 25.18 -7.36
C THR A 283 6.43 26.07 -8.14
N ARG A 284 5.86 27.11 -7.51
CA ARG A 284 4.92 28.08 -8.11
C ARG A 284 3.63 27.44 -8.66
N VAL A 285 3.18 26.35 -8.06
CA VAL A 285 1.92 25.69 -8.45
C VAL A 285 0.79 25.88 -7.46
N SER A 286 0.97 26.63 -6.36
CA SER A 286 -0.07 26.83 -5.34
C SER A 286 -1.40 27.31 -5.91
N GLY A 287 -1.40 28.24 -6.89
CA GLY A 287 -2.60 28.74 -7.54
C GLY A 287 -3.20 27.78 -8.60
N ARG A 288 -2.58 26.60 -8.82
CA ARG A 288 -3.00 25.61 -9.82
C ARG A 288 -3.24 24.23 -9.20
N ALA A 289 -2.96 24.08 -7.91
CA ALA A 289 -3.10 22.82 -7.19
C ALA A 289 -4.39 22.78 -6.39
N VAL A 290 -5.10 21.68 -6.49
CA VAL A 290 -6.23 21.32 -5.63
C VAL A 290 -5.78 20.18 -4.74
N VAL A 291 -5.89 20.35 -3.42
CA VAL A 291 -5.58 19.34 -2.41
C VAL A 291 -6.88 18.99 -1.69
N THR A 292 -7.37 17.77 -1.84
CA THR A 292 -8.69 17.40 -1.34
C THR A 292 -8.70 16.95 0.13
N GLY A 293 -7.57 16.45 0.65
CA GLY A 293 -7.57 15.66 1.86
C GLY A 293 -8.21 14.28 1.65
N ARG A 294 -8.62 13.64 2.74
CA ARG A 294 -9.28 12.33 2.69
C ARG A 294 -10.64 12.44 1.99
N LEU A 295 -10.88 11.52 1.08
CA LEU A 295 -12.14 11.36 0.35
C LEU A 295 -12.77 10.02 0.74
N ASP A 296 -14.08 9.93 0.72
CA ASP A 296 -14.78 8.64 0.72
C ASP A 296 -14.66 7.93 -0.65
N ASP A 297 -15.11 6.70 -0.74
CA ASP A 297 -14.97 5.90 -1.96
C ASP A 297 -15.67 6.51 -3.18
N ARG A 298 -16.82 7.14 -2.99
CA ARG A 298 -17.59 7.79 -4.04
C ARG A 298 -16.89 9.06 -4.52
N GLU A 299 -16.44 9.89 -3.61
CA GLU A 299 -15.68 11.09 -3.90
C GLU A 299 -14.32 10.77 -4.53
N PHE A 300 -13.65 9.71 -4.06
CA PHE A 300 -12.39 9.24 -4.64
C PHE A 300 -12.58 8.78 -6.10
N ALA A 301 -13.66 8.05 -6.37
CA ALA A 301 -13.98 7.65 -7.74
C ALA A 301 -14.34 8.87 -8.61
N ALA A 302 -15.05 9.86 -8.08
CA ALA A 302 -15.35 11.11 -8.77
C ALA A 302 -14.09 11.92 -9.08
N ALA A 303 -13.15 11.98 -8.14
CA ALA A 303 -11.84 12.65 -8.32
C ALA A 303 -11.02 11.98 -9.44
N ILE A 304 -11.00 10.65 -9.50
CA ILE A 304 -10.34 9.91 -10.60
C ILE A 304 -11.01 10.27 -11.94
N ALA A 305 -12.35 10.27 -12.00
CA ALA A 305 -13.08 10.60 -13.20
C ALA A 305 -12.87 12.06 -13.67
N ALA A 306 -12.52 12.97 -12.75
CA ALA A 306 -12.24 14.37 -13.03
C ALA A 306 -10.82 14.62 -13.62
N ALA A 307 -9.90 13.66 -13.52
CA ALA A 307 -8.54 13.78 -14.05
C ALA A 307 -8.47 13.42 -15.54
N ASP A 308 -7.66 14.13 -16.32
CA ASP A 308 -7.40 13.85 -17.74
C ASP A 308 -6.20 12.92 -17.91
N ALA A 309 -5.18 13.05 -17.05
CA ALA A 309 -4.05 12.14 -16.94
C ALA A 309 -3.71 11.90 -15.46
N VAL A 310 -3.17 10.73 -15.17
CA VAL A 310 -2.79 10.38 -13.79
C VAL A 310 -1.30 10.10 -13.72
N VAL A 311 -0.66 10.63 -12.67
CA VAL A 311 0.75 10.37 -12.36
C VAL A 311 0.82 9.56 -11.08
N HIS A 312 1.46 8.41 -11.17
CA HIS A 312 1.69 7.50 -10.05
C HIS A 312 3.17 7.13 -9.94
N LEU A 313 3.99 8.12 -9.66
CA LEU A 313 5.41 7.91 -9.40
C LEU A 313 5.63 7.38 -7.98
N ARG A 314 6.70 6.61 -7.80
CA ARG A 314 7.06 6.02 -6.51
C ARG A 314 8.57 5.80 -6.42
N TYR A 315 9.23 6.51 -5.49
CA TYR A 315 10.62 6.25 -5.14
C TYR A 315 10.97 6.86 -3.77
N PRO A 316 11.52 6.07 -2.83
CA PRO A 316 11.65 4.62 -2.90
C PRO A 316 10.30 3.91 -2.83
N THR A 317 10.25 2.59 -3.06
CA THR A 317 9.02 1.79 -3.04
C THR A 317 9.13 0.67 -2.02
N ALA A 318 8.05 0.43 -1.26
CA ALA A 318 7.89 -0.77 -0.43
C ALA A 318 7.58 -2.03 -1.26
N ARG A 319 7.62 -1.90 -2.59
CA ARG A 319 7.36 -2.97 -3.58
C ARG A 319 5.93 -3.52 -3.52
N GLU A 320 5.05 -2.73 -2.91
CA GLU A 320 3.62 -3.03 -2.78
C GLU A 320 2.86 -2.83 -4.10
N THR A 321 1.80 -3.60 -4.29
CA THR A 321 0.82 -3.33 -5.35
C THR A 321 -0.13 -2.22 -4.89
N SER A 322 -0.23 -1.15 -5.68
CA SER A 322 -1.00 0.02 -5.29
C SER A 322 -2.49 -0.12 -5.64
N ALA A 323 -3.35 -0.25 -4.63
CA ALA A 323 -4.80 -0.24 -4.81
C ALA A 323 -5.29 1.07 -5.48
N ALA A 324 -4.68 2.23 -5.14
CA ALA A 324 -5.03 3.50 -5.78
C ALA A 324 -4.72 3.50 -7.28
N LEU A 325 -3.56 2.95 -7.70
CA LEU A 325 -3.21 2.80 -9.10
C LEU A 325 -4.22 1.91 -9.84
N LEU A 326 -4.53 0.76 -9.28
CA LEU A 326 -5.49 -0.17 -9.88
C LEU A 326 -6.90 0.44 -9.99
N ARG A 327 -7.35 1.23 -9.00
CA ARG A 327 -8.63 1.96 -9.07
C ARG A 327 -8.64 3.02 -10.18
N VAL A 328 -7.52 3.68 -10.42
CA VAL A 328 -7.35 4.63 -11.54
C VAL A 328 -7.44 3.89 -12.87
N MET A 329 -6.70 2.79 -13.02
CA MET A 329 -6.72 1.95 -14.21
C MET A 329 -8.10 1.35 -14.48
N ALA A 330 -8.81 0.91 -13.42
CA ALA A 330 -10.18 0.39 -13.50
C ALA A 330 -11.18 1.42 -14.07
N GLN A 331 -10.92 2.71 -13.90
CA GLN A 331 -11.73 3.79 -14.50
C GLN A 331 -11.27 4.18 -15.90
N GLY A 332 -10.29 3.50 -16.47
CA GLY A 332 -9.82 3.77 -17.82
C GLY A 332 -9.10 5.11 -17.97
N ARG A 333 -8.42 5.58 -16.92
CA ARG A 333 -7.59 6.79 -17.02
C ARG A 333 -6.20 6.45 -17.54
N PRO A 334 -5.62 7.28 -18.42
CA PRO A 334 -4.22 7.13 -18.82
C PRO A 334 -3.31 7.38 -17.64
N VAL A 335 -2.32 6.49 -17.43
CA VAL A 335 -1.45 6.53 -16.26
C VAL A 335 0.02 6.59 -16.65
N ILE A 336 0.76 7.43 -15.93
CA ILE A 336 2.21 7.50 -15.98
C ILE A 336 2.76 6.93 -14.67
N VAL A 337 3.67 5.95 -14.75
CA VAL A 337 4.27 5.28 -13.58
C VAL A 337 5.79 5.39 -13.61
N SER A 338 6.45 5.17 -12.46
CA SER A 338 7.90 4.97 -12.42
C SER A 338 8.26 3.63 -13.05
N ASP A 339 9.38 3.58 -13.78
CA ASP A 339 9.91 2.33 -14.34
C ASP A 339 10.78 1.61 -13.32
N ILE A 340 10.13 1.06 -12.29
CA ILE A 340 10.80 0.39 -11.16
C ILE A 340 9.98 -0.79 -10.62
N ALA A 341 10.70 -1.78 -10.10
CA ALA A 341 10.17 -2.89 -9.30
C ALA A 341 8.88 -3.50 -9.90
N ASN A 342 7.86 -3.68 -9.06
CA ASN A 342 6.57 -4.28 -9.45
C ASN A 342 5.78 -3.47 -10.48
N GLN A 343 6.07 -2.18 -10.67
CA GLN A 343 5.41 -1.38 -11.71
C GLN A 343 5.91 -1.80 -13.12
N ALA A 344 7.12 -2.37 -13.20
CA ALA A 344 7.65 -2.96 -14.43
C ALA A 344 6.85 -4.20 -14.93
N GLU A 345 6.01 -4.79 -14.07
CA GLU A 345 5.14 -5.93 -14.45
C GLU A 345 3.89 -5.53 -15.23
N ILE A 346 3.50 -4.25 -15.20
CA ILE A 346 2.36 -3.76 -15.98
C ILE A 346 2.78 -3.74 -17.46
N PRO A 347 1.98 -4.23 -18.42
CA PRO A 347 2.35 -4.22 -19.82
C PRO A 347 2.65 -2.80 -20.36
N ASP A 348 3.61 -2.68 -21.28
CA ASP A 348 4.11 -1.39 -21.79
C ASP A 348 3.06 -0.56 -22.54
N ASP A 349 2.07 -1.23 -23.12
CA ASP A 349 0.97 -0.58 -23.83
C ASP A 349 -0.17 -0.11 -22.92
N VAL A 350 -0.11 -0.47 -21.62
CA VAL A 350 -1.13 -0.15 -20.62
C VAL A 350 -0.83 1.15 -19.87
N VAL A 351 0.45 1.48 -19.70
CA VAL A 351 0.91 2.67 -18.96
C VAL A 351 2.08 3.34 -19.70
N ARG A 352 2.34 4.60 -19.39
CA ARG A 352 3.62 5.23 -19.76
C ARG A 352 4.58 5.14 -18.61
N ARG A 353 5.84 4.80 -18.92
CA ARG A 353 6.89 4.68 -17.92
C ARG A 353 7.80 5.90 -17.91
N VAL A 354 8.28 6.23 -16.73
CA VAL A 354 9.27 7.29 -16.52
C VAL A 354 10.48 6.70 -15.81
N ASP A 355 11.64 6.82 -16.46
CA ASP A 355 12.92 6.42 -15.89
C ASP A 355 13.23 7.31 -14.67
N PRO A 356 13.53 6.74 -13.49
CA PRO A 356 13.94 7.50 -12.31
C PRO A 356 15.18 8.39 -12.52
N ILE A 357 16.04 8.09 -13.48
CA ILE A 357 17.25 8.88 -13.78
C ILE A 357 16.88 10.22 -14.46
N ASP A 358 15.87 10.23 -15.35
CA ASP A 358 15.35 11.44 -16.01
C ASP A 358 13.86 11.64 -15.67
N GLU A 359 13.52 11.57 -14.38
CA GLU A 359 12.14 11.52 -13.91
C GLU A 359 11.34 12.76 -14.33
N GLU A 360 11.86 13.97 -14.11
CA GLU A 360 11.15 15.21 -14.46
C GLU A 360 11.01 15.38 -15.97
N GLY A 361 12.09 15.20 -16.73
CA GLY A 361 12.06 15.33 -18.19
C GLY A 361 11.18 14.27 -18.85
N GLY A 362 11.25 13.04 -18.40
CA GLY A 362 10.39 11.93 -18.84
C GLY A 362 8.93 12.17 -18.54
N LEU A 363 8.61 12.72 -17.35
CA LEU A 363 7.26 13.07 -16.97
C LEU A 363 6.69 14.19 -17.84
N VAL A 364 7.45 15.27 -18.08
CA VAL A 364 7.01 16.36 -18.96
C VAL A 364 6.71 15.83 -20.36
N ARG A 365 7.62 15.05 -20.96
CA ARG A 365 7.40 14.45 -22.30
C ARG A 365 6.15 13.54 -22.32
N SER A 366 5.92 12.78 -21.26
CA SER A 366 4.76 11.88 -21.16
C SER A 366 3.45 12.64 -21.03
N LEU A 367 3.39 13.68 -20.21
CA LEU A 367 2.22 14.53 -20.05
C LEU A 367 1.89 15.31 -21.33
N GLU A 368 2.92 15.90 -21.98
CA GLU A 368 2.74 16.57 -23.26
C GLU A 368 2.24 15.63 -24.36
N PHE A 369 2.76 14.40 -24.39
CA PHE A 369 2.29 13.37 -25.31
C PHE A 369 0.80 13.08 -25.12
N LEU A 370 0.38 12.79 -23.89
CA LEU A 370 -1.03 12.49 -23.58
C LEU A 370 -1.96 13.67 -23.91
N ARG A 371 -1.49 14.89 -23.71
CA ARG A 371 -2.25 16.09 -24.04
C ARG A 371 -2.39 16.31 -25.54
N ARG A 372 -1.34 16.04 -26.33
CA ARG A 372 -1.36 16.21 -27.79
C ARG A 372 -2.05 15.08 -28.53
N HIS A 373 -2.18 13.91 -27.88
CA HIS A 373 -2.78 12.70 -28.47
C HIS A 373 -3.93 12.16 -27.58
N PRO A 374 -5.06 12.91 -27.49
CA PRO A 374 -6.18 12.52 -26.63
C PRO A 374 -6.80 11.16 -27.00
N GLU A 375 -6.80 10.79 -28.28
CA GLU A 375 -7.26 9.50 -28.76
C GLU A 375 -6.39 8.35 -28.21
N GLU A 376 -5.07 8.52 -28.15
CA GLU A 376 -4.18 7.52 -27.59
C GLU A 376 -4.28 7.48 -26.05
N ALA A 377 -4.50 8.63 -25.41
CA ALA A 377 -4.77 8.69 -23.97
C ALA A 377 -6.02 7.88 -23.60
N VAL A 378 -7.11 8.01 -24.37
CA VAL A 378 -8.34 7.22 -24.21
C VAL A 378 -8.10 5.73 -24.49
N ALA A 379 -7.38 5.42 -25.57
CA ALA A 379 -7.07 4.03 -25.94
C ALA A 379 -6.22 3.33 -24.85
N MET A 380 -5.19 4.02 -24.33
CA MET A 380 -4.37 3.54 -23.20
C MET A 380 -5.24 3.30 -21.95
N GLY A 381 -6.09 4.26 -21.59
CA GLY A 381 -7.01 4.10 -20.47
C GLY A 381 -7.92 2.87 -20.65
N GLY A 382 -8.42 2.63 -21.86
CA GLY A 382 -9.21 1.44 -22.21
C GLY A 382 -8.43 0.13 -22.06
N ARG A 383 -7.13 0.11 -22.41
CA ARG A 383 -6.24 -1.04 -22.17
C ARG A 383 -5.98 -1.24 -20.67
N ALA A 384 -5.76 -0.16 -19.94
CA ALA A 384 -5.56 -0.19 -18.48
C ALA A 384 -6.78 -0.79 -17.76
N ARG A 385 -7.99 -0.38 -18.15
CA ARG A 385 -9.23 -0.93 -17.62
C ARG A 385 -9.34 -2.44 -17.88
N ARG A 386 -9.15 -2.87 -19.14
CA ARG A 386 -9.18 -4.30 -19.49
C ARG A 386 -8.14 -5.12 -18.72
N PHE A 387 -6.94 -4.58 -18.52
CA PHE A 387 -5.91 -5.23 -17.70
C PHE A 387 -6.42 -5.48 -16.27
N VAL A 388 -7.04 -4.50 -15.62
CA VAL A 388 -7.60 -4.67 -14.28
C VAL A 388 -8.77 -5.66 -14.28
N GLU A 389 -9.69 -5.54 -15.22
CA GLU A 389 -10.84 -6.45 -15.35
C GLU A 389 -10.43 -7.92 -15.48
N THR A 390 -9.33 -8.20 -16.17
CA THR A 390 -8.84 -9.58 -16.39
C THR A 390 -7.92 -10.08 -15.29
N SER A 391 -7.03 -9.23 -14.77
CA SER A 391 -5.95 -9.65 -13.86
C SER A 391 -6.26 -9.39 -12.37
N HIS A 392 -7.20 -8.49 -12.07
CA HIS A 392 -7.54 -8.01 -10.74
C HIS A 392 -9.03 -8.12 -10.41
N SER A 393 -9.74 -9.04 -11.07
CA SER A 393 -11.14 -9.31 -10.78
C SER A 393 -11.31 -10.03 -9.44
N LEU A 394 -12.45 -9.82 -8.79
CA LEU A 394 -12.79 -10.53 -7.55
C LEU A 394 -12.78 -12.06 -7.74
N ALA A 395 -13.30 -12.56 -8.86
CA ALA A 395 -13.26 -14.00 -9.17
C ALA A 395 -11.83 -14.56 -9.20
N ARG A 396 -10.89 -13.81 -9.80
CA ARG A 396 -9.48 -14.19 -9.83
C ARG A 396 -8.86 -14.18 -8.43
N THR A 397 -9.24 -13.20 -7.61
CA THR A 397 -8.80 -13.13 -6.21
C THR A 397 -9.26 -14.35 -5.42
N LEU A 398 -10.53 -14.73 -5.54
CA LEU A 398 -11.09 -15.90 -4.86
C LEU A 398 -10.38 -17.19 -5.28
N GLU A 399 -10.21 -17.41 -6.59
CA GLU A 399 -9.46 -18.57 -7.12
C GLU A 399 -8.06 -18.69 -6.51
N THR A 400 -7.35 -17.55 -6.42
CA THR A 400 -5.99 -17.53 -5.89
C THR A 400 -5.97 -17.72 -4.37
N TYR A 401 -6.95 -17.20 -3.63
CA TYR A 401 -7.10 -17.48 -2.20
C TYR A 401 -7.44 -18.94 -1.92
N GLU A 402 -8.32 -19.54 -2.67
CA GLU A 402 -8.63 -20.97 -2.52
C GLU A 402 -7.39 -21.85 -2.77
N ARG A 403 -6.53 -21.46 -3.72
CA ARG A 403 -5.26 -22.14 -3.98
C ARG A 403 -4.30 -21.98 -2.80
N LEU A 404 -4.19 -20.76 -2.24
CA LEU A 404 -3.33 -20.46 -1.09
C LEU A 404 -3.75 -21.21 0.19
N LEU A 405 -5.05 -21.43 0.37
CA LEU A 405 -5.63 -22.09 1.53
C LEU A 405 -5.61 -23.62 1.45
N LYS A 406 -5.36 -24.21 0.28
CA LYS A 406 -5.22 -25.65 0.15
C LYS A 406 -3.99 -26.13 0.93
N PRO A 407 -4.08 -27.27 1.64
CA PRO A 407 -2.89 -27.86 2.22
C PRO A 407 -1.85 -28.13 1.12
N PRO A 408 -0.56 -27.94 1.40
CA PRO A 408 0.49 -28.27 0.44
C PRO A 408 0.35 -29.73 0.01
N ALA A 409 0.57 -29.99 -1.27
CA ALA A 409 0.59 -31.37 -1.77
C ALA A 409 1.63 -32.17 -0.97
N PRO A 410 1.37 -33.41 -0.59
CA PRO A 410 2.35 -34.25 0.08
C PRO A 410 3.59 -34.33 -0.83
N ARG A 411 4.75 -33.95 -0.27
CA ARG A 411 6.07 -34.07 -0.94
C ARG A 411 6.52 -35.50 -0.93
#